data_bd7c10dbc40822324e2b841292f8e754
#
_entry.id   bd7c10dbc40822324e2b841292f8e754
#
_cell.length_a   1.000
_cell.length_b   1.000
_cell.length_c   1.000
_cell.angle_alpha   90.00
_cell.angle_beta   90.00
_cell.angle_gamma   90.00
#
_symmetry.space_group_name_H-M   'P 1'
#
loop_
_entity.id
_entity.type
_entity.pdbx_description
1 polymer ?
#
loop_
_entity_poly.entity_id
_entity_poly.type
_entity_poly.pdbx_seq_one_letter_code
_entity_poly.pdbx_strand_id
1 'polypeptide(L)'
;MRLLLICVTIVSMTSCSFDRLMYKAQRAKAKSSPLEQVTLEEMVERYMGKDQTSVGTIEGIYSVSSVVTKKGKAVFSAREKEKITDRKENYSKVAIIRDNSAAGREFIEIVVDKTYVTAYPVYGEFSTMNESNLLLYKHFDSKARVTSFTFTYDKSKDVLEGIRTENSGNRTITYQLTYVKISPKVSTLQSAAR
;
A
#
# COMPACT_ATOMS: atom_id res chain seq x y z
N MET A 1 -18.93 -48.72 -33.15
CA MET A 1 -18.46 -47.43 -33.63
C MET A 1 -19.29 -46.22 -33.22
N ARG A 2 -20.64 -46.26 -33.25
CA ARG A 2 -21.51 -45.13 -32.86
C ARG A 2 -21.40 -44.74 -31.37
N LEU A 3 -21.22 -45.71 -30.44
CA LEU A 3 -21.15 -45.46 -29.00
C LEU A 3 -19.83 -44.73 -28.60
N LEU A 4 -18.73 -45.00 -29.31
CA LEU A 4 -17.43 -44.40 -29.05
C LEU A 4 -17.41 -42.92 -29.46
N LEU A 5 -18.14 -42.52 -30.50
CA LEU A 5 -18.26 -41.15 -30.98
C LEU A 5 -19.06 -40.28 -30.00
N ILE A 6 -20.08 -40.84 -29.33
CA ILE A 6 -20.86 -40.11 -28.31
C ILE A 6 -20.03 -39.82 -27.04
N CYS A 7 -19.16 -40.77 -26.61
CA CYS A 7 -18.31 -40.54 -25.47
C CYS A 7 -17.26 -39.43 -25.72
N VAL A 8 -16.71 -39.32 -26.93
CA VAL A 8 -15.71 -38.29 -27.27
C VAL A 8 -16.36 -36.88 -27.29
N THR A 9 -17.61 -36.77 -27.76
CA THR A 9 -18.31 -35.48 -27.77
C THR A 9 -18.72 -34.99 -26.39
N ILE A 10 -18.97 -35.90 -25.44
CA ILE A 10 -19.31 -35.53 -24.04
C ILE A 10 -18.07 -35.02 -23.30
N VAL A 11 -16.87 -35.63 -23.55
CA VAL A 11 -15.61 -35.21 -22.90
C VAL A 11 -15.16 -33.82 -23.38
N SER A 12 -15.40 -33.46 -24.65
CA SER A 12 -15.02 -32.15 -25.18
C SER A 12 -15.88 -31.00 -24.68
N MET A 13 -17.11 -31.26 -24.22
CA MET A 13 -18.00 -30.23 -23.68
C MET A 13 -17.73 -29.90 -22.19
N THR A 14 -17.02 -30.75 -21.44
CA THR A 14 -16.78 -30.54 -20.01
C THR A 14 -15.54 -29.70 -19.72
N SER A 15 -14.59 -29.59 -20.66
CA SER A 15 -13.35 -28.84 -20.42
C SER A 15 -13.57 -27.32 -20.37
N CYS A 16 -14.52 -26.78 -21.13
CA CYS A 16 -14.80 -25.33 -21.16
C CYS A 16 -15.53 -24.80 -19.92
N SER A 17 -16.22 -25.67 -19.17
CA SER A 17 -16.95 -25.26 -17.96
C SER A 17 -16.06 -25.25 -16.71
N PHE A 18 -14.99 -26.07 -16.68
CA PHE A 18 -14.10 -26.16 -15.54
C PHE A 18 -13.25 -24.90 -15.37
N ASP A 19 -12.72 -24.34 -16.46
CA ASP A 19 -11.97 -23.07 -16.42
C ASP A 19 -12.83 -21.90 -15.97
N ARG A 20 -14.09 -21.84 -16.40
CA ARG A 20 -15.04 -20.83 -15.91
C ARG A 20 -15.38 -20.99 -14.43
N LEU A 21 -15.44 -22.23 -13.92
CA LEU A 21 -15.72 -22.51 -12.51
C LEU A 21 -14.51 -22.13 -11.64
N MET A 22 -13.30 -22.48 -12.08
CA MET A 22 -12.05 -22.11 -11.41
C MET A 22 -11.85 -20.61 -11.40
N TYR A 23 -12.10 -19.92 -12.51
CA TYR A 23 -12.06 -18.46 -12.58
C TYR A 23 -13.08 -17.79 -11.66
N LYS A 24 -14.33 -18.31 -11.60
CA LYS A 24 -15.34 -17.83 -10.66
C LYS A 24 -14.98 -18.11 -9.20
N ALA A 25 -14.38 -19.26 -8.90
CA ALA A 25 -13.94 -19.61 -7.55
C ALA A 25 -12.74 -18.75 -7.10
N GLN A 26 -11.81 -18.46 -7.99
CA GLN A 26 -10.70 -17.52 -7.72
C GLN A 26 -11.23 -16.09 -7.51
N ARG A 27 -12.18 -15.64 -8.33
CA ARG A 27 -12.80 -14.33 -8.18
C ARG A 27 -13.67 -14.23 -6.93
N ALA A 28 -14.30 -15.33 -6.48
CA ALA A 28 -15.03 -15.39 -5.22
C ALA A 28 -14.10 -15.36 -4.00
N LYS A 29 -12.91 -16.00 -4.08
CA LYS A 29 -11.87 -15.90 -3.04
C LYS A 29 -11.26 -14.52 -2.98
N ALA A 30 -11.05 -13.85 -4.12
CA ALA A 30 -10.60 -12.44 -4.16
C ALA A 30 -11.64 -11.49 -3.54
N LYS A 31 -12.95 -11.79 -3.69
CA LYS A 31 -14.02 -11.03 -3.02
C LYS A 31 -14.09 -11.26 -1.50
N SER A 32 -13.47 -12.30 -0.96
CA SER A 32 -13.44 -12.55 0.49
C SER A 32 -12.38 -11.76 1.24
N SER A 33 -11.43 -11.16 0.54
CA SER A 33 -10.49 -10.20 1.14
C SER A 33 -11.17 -8.84 1.26
N PRO A 34 -11.23 -8.23 2.46
CA PRO A 34 -11.77 -6.88 2.63
C PRO A 34 -10.91 -5.82 1.93
N LEU A 35 -9.69 -6.18 1.51
CA LEU A 35 -8.76 -5.29 0.83
C LEU A 35 -8.74 -5.57 -0.67
N GLU A 36 -8.64 -4.51 -1.44
CA GLU A 36 -8.34 -4.59 -2.88
C GLU A 36 -7.01 -5.33 -3.08
N GLN A 37 -6.93 -6.14 -4.13
CA GLN A 37 -5.72 -6.89 -4.48
C GLN A 37 -5.27 -6.47 -5.87
N VAL A 38 -3.96 -6.32 -6.01
CA VAL A 38 -3.28 -6.01 -7.28
C VAL A 38 -2.42 -7.22 -7.65
N THR A 39 -2.58 -7.74 -8.87
CA THR A 39 -1.75 -8.83 -9.37
C THR A 39 -0.36 -8.31 -9.76
N LEU A 40 0.61 -9.22 -9.88
CA LEU A 40 1.95 -8.86 -10.36
C LEU A 40 1.89 -8.27 -11.77
N GLU A 41 1.03 -8.79 -12.64
CA GLU A 41 0.84 -8.32 -14.01
C GLU A 41 0.31 -6.88 -14.03
N GLU A 42 -0.75 -6.60 -13.26
CA GLU A 42 -1.27 -5.23 -13.11
C GLU A 42 -0.23 -4.28 -12.52
N MET A 43 0.58 -4.75 -11.58
CA MET A 43 1.65 -3.96 -10.98
C MET A 43 2.73 -3.62 -12.02
N VAL A 44 3.15 -4.60 -12.83
CA VAL A 44 4.12 -4.40 -13.92
C VAL A 44 3.56 -3.45 -14.98
N GLU A 45 2.31 -3.63 -15.40
CA GLU A 45 1.65 -2.77 -16.39
C GLU A 45 1.55 -1.32 -15.87
N ARG A 46 1.15 -1.12 -14.62
CA ARG A 46 1.05 0.20 -13.99
C ARG A 46 2.40 0.88 -13.82
N TYR A 47 3.47 0.11 -13.56
CA TYR A 47 4.82 0.64 -13.34
C TYR A 47 5.63 0.80 -14.63
N MET A 48 5.53 -0.14 -15.58
CA MET A 48 6.32 -0.13 -16.82
C MET A 48 5.60 0.52 -18.00
N GLY A 49 4.28 0.69 -17.94
CA GLY A 49 3.47 1.25 -19.01
C GLY A 49 3.56 2.78 -19.18
N LYS A 50 4.45 3.45 -18.45
CA LYS A 50 4.59 4.92 -18.51
C LYS A 50 6.02 5.34 -18.69
N ASP A 51 6.22 6.37 -19.53
CA ASP A 51 7.46 7.11 -19.63
C ASP A 51 7.98 7.47 -18.23
N GLN A 52 9.17 6.96 -17.88
CA GLN A 52 9.80 7.09 -16.55
C GLN A 52 10.28 8.52 -16.23
N THR A 53 9.59 9.54 -16.72
CA THR A 53 10.04 10.94 -16.62
C THR A 53 9.68 11.65 -15.32
N SER A 54 9.09 10.97 -14.34
CA SER A 54 8.71 11.63 -13.09
C SER A 54 9.79 11.55 -12.00
N VAL A 55 10.92 12.19 -12.25
CA VAL A 55 11.89 12.53 -11.19
C VAL A 55 11.15 13.42 -10.17
N GLY A 56 11.03 12.94 -8.94
CA GLY A 56 10.42 13.71 -7.84
C GLY A 56 9.03 13.31 -7.43
N THR A 57 8.50 12.18 -7.91
CA THR A 57 7.24 11.60 -7.41
C THR A 57 7.49 10.74 -6.17
N ILE A 58 6.41 10.52 -5.41
CA ILE A 58 6.43 9.60 -4.27
C ILE A 58 6.47 8.12 -4.68
N GLU A 59 6.44 7.82 -5.98
CA GLU A 59 6.52 6.45 -6.48
C GLU A 59 7.84 5.80 -6.13
N GLY A 60 7.81 4.55 -5.67
CA GLY A 60 9.00 3.80 -5.35
C GLY A 60 8.82 2.77 -4.25
N ILE A 61 9.92 2.14 -3.85
CA ILE A 61 9.98 1.17 -2.76
C ILE A 61 10.55 1.85 -1.54
N TYR A 62 9.89 1.65 -0.40
CA TYR A 62 10.20 2.30 0.86
C TYR A 62 10.40 1.29 1.98
N SER A 63 11.30 1.62 2.92
CA SER A 63 11.37 1.00 4.23
C SER A 63 10.55 1.82 5.22
N VAL A 64 9.69 1.17 5.99
CA VAL A 64 8.73 1.80 6.90
C VAL A 64 9.16 1.63 8.34
N SER A 65 9.16 2.72 9.07
CA SER A 65 9.36 2.77 10.52
C SER A 65 8.18 3.47 11.20
N SER A 66 7.91 3.12 12.46
CA SER A 66 6.84 3.76 13.23
C SER A 66 7.26 4.07 14.66
N VAL A 67 6.75 5.18 15.18
CA VAL A 67 6.89 5.58 16.57
C VAL A 67 5.53 5.98 17.11
N VAL A 68 5.17 5.47 18.29
CA VAL A 68 3.96 5.87 19.01
C VAL A 68 4.36 6.56 20.31
N THR A 69 3.95 7.81 20.43
CA THR A 69 4.23 8.64 21.59
C THR A 69 2.93 8.95 22.33
N LYS A 70 2.96 8.83 23.63
CA LYS A 70 1.85 9.20 24.51
C LYS A 70 2.26 10.35 25.41
N LYS A 71 1.49 11.45 25.34
CA LYS A 71 1.63 12.64 26.17
C LYS A 71 0.43 12.78 27.06
N GLY A 72 0.60 13.09 28.33
CA GLY A 72 -0.51 13.30 29.25
C GLY A 72 -0.08 13.69 30.65
N LYS A 73 -1.06 14.19 31.42
CA LYS A 73 -0.86 14.51 32.85
C LYS A 73 -1.21 13.29 33.71
N ALA A 74 -0.37 12.96 34.66
CA ALA A 74 -0.75 12.01 35.70
C ALA A 74 -1.77 12.69 36.65
N VAL A 75 -2.70 11.89 37.20
CA VAL A 75 -3.84 12.36 38.00
C VAL A 75 -3.44 13.29 39.15
N PHE A 76 -2.20 13.17 39.67
CA PHE A 76 -1.68 13.98 40.78
C PHE A 76 -0.45 14.81 40.36
N SER A 77 -0.20 15.06 39.08
CA SER A 77 0.97 15.80 38.61
C SER A 77 0.56 16.96 37.72
N ALA A 78 1.04 18.16 38.07
CA ALA A 78 0.89 19.33 37.21
C ALA A 78 1.73 19.27 35.93
N ARG A 79 2.74 18.38 35.87
CA ARG A 79 3.64 18.26 34.72
C ARG A 79 3.12 17.22 33.72
N GLU A 80 3.10 17.63 32.46
CA GLU A 80 2.90 16.71 31.34
C GLU A 80 4.15 15.81 31.19
N LYS A 81 3.92 14.53 30.99
CA LYS A 81 4.99 13.57 30.65
C LYS A 81 4.72 13.03 29.26
N GLU A 82 5.77 12.99 28.47
CA GLU A 82 5.78 12.36 27.16
C GLU A 82 6.60 11.06 27.26
N LYS A 83 6.06 9.98 26.66
CA LYS A 83 6.68 8.68 26.65
C LYS A 83 6.46 7.99 25.30
N ILE A 84 7.54 7.48 24.74
CA ILE A 84 7.46 6.55 23.60
C ILE A 84 6.89 5.24 24.15
N THR A 85 5.78 4.79 23.57
CA THR A 85 5.08 3.57 23.97
C THR A 85 5.33 2.40 23.04
N ASP A 86 5.62 2.68 21.77
CA ASP A 86 5.98 1.68 20.76
C ASP A 86 6.95 2.30 19.76
N ARG A 87 7.92 1.51 19.28
CA ARG A 87 8.87 1.88 18.24
C ARG A 87 9.21 0.66 17.42
N LYS A 88 9.03 0.77 16.11
CA LYS A 88 9.37 -0.28 15.16
C LYS A 88 10.20 0.34 14.04
N GLU A 89 11.41 -0.17 13.86
CA GLU A 89 12.32 0.30 12.82
C GLU A 89 12.34 -0.68 11.65
N ASN A 90 12.22 -0.16 10.44
CA ASN A 90 12.29 -0.93 9.19
C ASN A 90 11.42 -2.22 9.23
N TYR A 91 10.24 -2.12 9.83
CA TYR A 91 9.41 -3.29 10.11
C TYR A 91 8.65 -3.80 8.88
N SER A 92 8.57 -3.02 7.80
CA SER A 92 7.93 -3.41 6.55
C SER A 92 8.60 -2.73 5.36
N LYS A 93 8.51 -3.39 4.19
CA LYS A 93 8.82 -2.79 2.90
C LYS A 93 7.55 -2.66 2.10
N VAL A 94 7.34 -1.46 1.55
CA VAL A 94 6.16 -1.15 0.77
C VAL A 94 6.55 -0.57 -0.59
N ALA A 95 5.71 -0.80 -1.59
CA ALA A 95 5.79 -0.09 -2.85
C ALA A 95 4.63 0.90 -2.93
N ILE A 96 4.94 2.14 -3.30
CA ILE A 96 3.96 3.17 -3.63
C ILE A 96 3.94 3.30 -5.14
N ILE A 97 2.77 3.07 -5.74
CA ILE A 97 2.58 3.01 -7.18
C ILE A 97 1.46 3.97 -7.55
N ARG A 98 1.61 4.66 -8.67
CA ARG A 98 0.56 5.53 -9.20
C ARG A 98 -0.67 4.70 -9.57
N ASP A 99 -1.83 5.14 -9.14
CA ASP A 99 -3.10 4.55 -9.55
C ASP A 99 -3.65 5.26 -10.79
N ASN A 100 -3.82 4.51 -11.86
CA ASN A 100 -4.39 5.00 -13.11
C ASN A 100 -5.86 4.63 -13.26
N SER A 101 -6.43 4.01 -12.22
CA SER A 101 -7.85 3.69 -12.20
C SER A 101 -8.69 4.98 -12.02
N ALA A 102 -9.95 4.92 -12.42
CA ALA A 102 -10.89 6.02 -12.21
C ALA A 102 -11.33 6.20 -10.74
N ALA A 103 -10.63 5.59 -9.78
CA ALA A 103 -11.03 5.56 -8.37
C ALA A 103 -10.79 6.88 -7.61
N GLY A 104 -10.22 7.91 -8.25
CA GLY A 104 -10.02 9.24 -7.66
C GLY A 104 -8.89 9.30 -6.61
N ARG A 105 -8.06 8.25 -6.50
CA ARG A 105 -6.83 8.22 -5.70
C ARG A 105 -5.63 8.34 -6.64
N GLU A 106 -4.55 8.97 -6.18
CA GLU A 106 -3.38 9.18 -7.01
C GLU A 106 -2.37 8.04 -6.91
N PHE A 107 -2.18 7.49 -5.71
CA PHE A 107 -1.22 6.42 -5.46
C PHE A 107 -1.81 5.37 -4.51
N ILE A 108 -1.36 4.14 -4.69
CA ILE A 108 -1.67 3.01 -3.79
C ILE A 108 -0.40 2.50 -3.12
N GLU A 109 -0.58 1.96 -1.92
CA GLU A 109 0.46 1.30 -1.15
C GLU A 109 0.21 -0.20 -1.10
N ILE A 110 1.22 -0.98 -1.44
CA ILE A 110 1.23 -2.45 -1.34
C ILE A 110 2.44 -2.90 -0.52
N VAL A 111 2.28 -3.96 0.28
CA VAL A 111 3.39 -4.56 1.04
C VAL A 111 4.13 -5.55 0.16
N VAL A 112 5.46 -5.38 0.03
CA VAL A 112 6.33 -6.18 -0.84
C VAL A 112 7.29 -7.10 -0.07
N ASP A 113 7.13 -7.22 1.25
CA ASP A 113 7.99 -8.09 2.09
C ASP A 113 7.77 -9.58 1.83
N LYS A 114 6.64 -9.96 1.23
CA LYS A 114 6.27 -11.35 1.00
C LYS A 114 6.68 -11.78 -0.40
N THR A 115 7.59 -12.72 -0.48
CA THR A 115 7.95 -13.43 -1.70
C THR A 115 6.85 -14.45 -2.06
N TYR A 116 6.59 -14.62 -3.36
CA TYR A 116 5.68 -15.64 -3.92
C TYR A 116 4.17 -15.43 -3.63
N VAL A 117 3.70 -14.23 -3.76
CA VAL A 117 2.25 -13.94 -3.69
C VAL A 117 1.74 -13.69 -5.11
N THR A 118 0.61 -14.30 -5.45
CA THR A 118 -0.04 -14.09 -6.76
C THR A 118 -0.75 -12.74 -6.85
N ALA A 119 -1.11 -12.15 -5.71
CA ALA A 119 -1.74 -10.84 -5.61
C ALA A 119 -1.34 -10.14 -4.32
N TYR A 120 -1.16 -8.84 -4.40
CA TYR A 120 -0.75 -7.97 -3.31
C TYR A 120 -1.93 -7.15 -2.82
N PRO A 121 -2.28 -7.22 -1.52
CA PRO A 121 -3.34 -6.39 -0.98
C PRO A 121 -2.91 -4.92 -0.92
N VAL A 122 -3.84 -4.03 -1.26
CA VAL A 122 -3.67 -2.59 -1.11
C VAL A 122 -3.90 -2.23 0.35
N TYR A 123 -2.86 -1.78 1.03
CA TYR A 123 -2.92 -1.40 2.44
C TYR A 123 -3.13 0.09 2.64
N GLY A 124 -2.98 0.90 1.61
CA GLY A 124 -3.20 2.32 1.72
C GLY A 124 -3.33 3.03 0.39
N GLU A 125 -3.82 4.25 0.46
CA GLU A 125 -3.91 5.17 -0.67
C GLU A 125 -3.40 6.54 -0.29
N PHE A 126 -2.72 7.20 -1.23
CA PHE A 126 -2.27 8.58 -1.09
C PHE A 126 -2.98 9.46 -2.10
N SER A 127 -3.32 10.67 -1.65
CA SER A 127 -3.85 11.74 -2.49
C SER A 127 -3.15 13.04 -2.14
N THR A 128 -2.79 13.84 -3.13
CA THR A 128 -2.18 15.15 -2.92
C THR A 128 -3.21 16.12 -2.34
N MET A 129 -2.81 16.89 -1.34
CA MET A 129 -3.63 17.94 -0.74
C MET A 129 -3.19 19.28 -1.29
N ASN A 130 -3.93 19.80 -2.29
CA ASN A 130 -3.64 21.07 -2.96
C ASN A 130 -2.19 21.11 -3.54
N GLU A 131 -1.71 22.23 -4.01
CA GLU A 131 -0.37 22.39 -4.61
C GLU A 131 0.80 22.29 -3.62
N SER A 132 0.59 21.70 -2.45
CA SER A 132 1.57 21.55 -1.38
C SER A 132 2.24 20.18 -1.39
N ASN A 133 3.40 20.05 -0.70
CA ASN A 133 4.04 18.76 -0.46
C ASN A 133 3.30 17.89 0.57
N LEU A 134 2.03 18.22 0.86
CA LEU A 134 1.17 17.51 1.80
C LEU A 134 0.38 16.43 1.07
N LEU A 135 0.32 15.27 1.68
CA LEU A 135 -0.42 14.11 1.19
C LEU A 135 -1.38 13.64 2.28
N LEU A 136 -2.60 13.33 1.88
CA LEU A 136 -3.51 12.57 2.70
C LEU A 136 -3.25 11.09 2.46
N TYR A 137 -2.95 10.34 3.50
CA TYR A 137 -2.80 8.90 3.46
C TYR A 137 -3.94 8.23 4.21
N LYS A 138 -4.62 7.29 3.59
CA LYS A 138 -5.61 6.42 4.22
C LYS A 138 -5.06 5.01 4.29
N HIS A 139 -4.88 4.51 5.50
CA HIS A 139 -4.46 3.15 5.77
C HIS A 139 -5.67 2.24 5.99
N PHE A 140 -5.66 1.07 5.37
CA PHE A 140 -6.69 0.05 5.50
C PHE A 140 -6.16 -1.12 6.33
N ASP A 141 -6.79 -1.38 7.48
CA ASP A 141 -6.45 -2.57 8.26
C ASP A 141 -7.16 -3.83 7.72
N SER A 142 -6.77 -5.00 8.24
CA SER A 142 -7.36 -6.29 7.87
C SER A 142 -8.88 -6.41 8.12
N LYS A 143 -9.45 -5.47 8.88
CA LYS A 143 -10.91 -5.38 9.17
C LYS A 143 -11.58 -4.30 8.34
N ALA A 144 -10.93 -3.81 7.27
CA ALA A 144 -11.37 -2.71 6.41
C ALA A 144 -11.64 -1.39 7.16
N ARG A 145 -11.06 -1.19 8.35
CA ARG A 145 -11.12 0.09 9.04
C ARG A 145 -10.13 1.05 8.41
N VAL A 146 -10.56 2.28 8.22
CA VAL A 146 -9.75 3.34 7.62
C VAL A 146 -9.12 4.19 8.71
N THR A 147 -7.82 4.39 8.62
CA THR A 147 -7.06 5.27 9.49
C THR A 147 -6.32 6.30 8.64
N SER A 148 -6.58 7.58 8.87
CA SER A 148 -5.97 8.65 8.06
C SER A 148 -4.76 9.27 8.76
N PHE A 149 -3.75 9.61 7.94
CA PHE A 149 -2.56 10.33 8.34
C PHE A 149 -2.34 11.50 7.38
N THR A 150 -1.70 12.55 7.88
CA THR A 150 -1.16 13.61 7.02
C THR A 150 0.33 13.35 6.82
N PHE A 151 0.77 13.31 5.57
CA PHE A 151 2.16 13.08 5.21
C PHE A 151 2.77 14.33 4.58
N THR A 152 4.06 14.52 4.81
CA THR A 152 4.93 15.45 4.09
C THR A 152 5.97 14.67 3.30
N TYR A 153 6.27 15.12 2.09
CA TYR A 153 7.32 14.53 1.27
C TYR A 153 8.53 15.46 1.21
N ASP A 154 9.65 15.05 1.81
CA ASP A 154 10.96 15.69 1.66
C ASP A 154 11.67 15.10 0.43
N LYS A 155 11.56 15.81 -0.70
CA LYS A 155 12.17 15.40 -1.97
C LYS A 155 13.70 15.34 -1.89
N SER A 156 14.32 16.11 -1.03
CA SER A 156 15.79 16.18 -0.93
C SER A 156 16.38 14.96 -0.23
N LYS A 157 15.62 14.35 0.66
CA LYS A 157 16.02 13.17 1.43
C LYS A 157 15.34 11.89 0.95
N ASP A 158 14.39 11.98 0.01
CA ASP A 158 13.54 10.86 -0.40
C ASP A 158 12.81 10.21 0.80
N VAL A 159 12.23 11.04 1.67
CA VAL A 159 11.55 10.63 2.89
C VAL A 159 10.12 11.15 2.90
N LEU A 160 9.18 10.25 3.25
CA LEU A 160 7.81 10.59 3.59
C LEU A 160 7.63 10.49 5.11
N GLU A 161 7.15 11.55 5.73
CA GLU A 161 6.86 11.59 7.16
C GLU A 161 5.36 11.77 7.38
N GLY A 162 4.73 10.79 8.03
CA GLY A 162 3.31 10.78 8.34
C GLY A 162 3.04 10.98 9.81
N ILE A 163 2.06 11.81 10.13
CA ILE A 163 1.63 12.06 11.49
C ILE A 163 0.13 11.93 11.63
N ARG A 164 -0.29 11.38 12.77
CA ARG A 164 -1.67 11.34 13.23
C ARG A 164 -1.71 11.53 14.73
N THR A 165 -2.63 12.34 15.19
CA THR A 165 -2.81 12.58 16.61
C THR A 165 -4.23 12.21 17.03
N GLU A 166 -4.34 11.51 18.14
CA GLU A 166 -5.60 11.15 18.78
C GLU A 166 -5.64 11.72 20.21
N ASN A 167 -6.75 12.36 20.55
CA ASN A 167 -6.98 12.84 21.90
C ASN A 167 -7.94 11.88 22.62
N SER A 168 -7.51 11.35 23.76
CA SER A 168 -8.31 10.50 24.63
C SER A 168 -8.31 11.03 26.06
N GLY A 169 -9.31 11.85 26.39
CA GLY A 169 -9.39 12.55 27.67
C GLY A 169 -8.17 13.44 27.92
N ASN A 170 -7.43 13.19 29.01
CA ASN A 170 -6.23 13.95 29.38
C ASN A 170 -4.94 13.43 28.70
N ARG A 171 -5.06 12.64 27.65
CA ARG A 171 -3.91 12.03 26.95
C ARG A 171 -4.00 12.30 25.46
N THR A 172 -2.86 12.65 24.91
CA THR A 172 -2.65 12.75 23.46
C THR A 172 -1.76 11.59 23.01
N ILE A 173 -2.21 10.86 22.00
CA ILE A 173 -1.42 9.77 21.39
C ILE A 173 -1.04 10.26 20.00
N THR A 174 0.25 10.30 19.72
CA THR A 174 0.78 10.68 18.42
C THR A 174 1.40 9.44 17.77
N TYR A 175 0.93 9.12 16.58
CA TYR A 175 1.46 8.10 15.70
C TYR A 175 2.31 8.79 14.64
N GLN A 176 3.56 8.40 14.52
CA GLN A 176 4.48 8.90 13.51
C GLN A 176 4.93 7.73 12.64
N LEU A 177 4.85 7.90 11.33
CA LEU A 177 5.31 6.96 10.32
C LEU A 177 6.43 7.62 9.52
N THR A 178 7.51 6.89 9.28
CA THR A 178 8.61 7.35 8.45
C THR A 178 8.88 6.33 7.36
N TYR A 179 8.82 6.78 6.12
CA TYR A 179 9.06 6.00 4.92
C TYR A 179 10.34 6.50 4.27
N VAL A 180 11.38 5.69 4.25
CA VAL A 180 12.66 6.01 3.61
C VAL A 180 12.73 5.30 2.27
N LYS A 181 12.85 6.05 1.17
CA LYS A 181 12.89 5.49 -0.18
C LYS A 181 14.15 4.65 -0.37
N ILE A 182 13.95 3.41 -0.79
CA ILE A 182 15.03 2.45 -1.10
C ILE A 182 15.37 2.52 -2.61
N SER A 183 14.33 2.60 -3.46
CA SER A 183 14.48 2.58 -4.92
C SER A 183 13.25 3.25 -5.60
N PRO A 184 13.44 3.93 -6.74
CA PRO A 184 14.71 4.50 -7.21
C PRO A 184 15.13 5.68 -6.32
N LYS A 185 16.43 5.89 -6.14
CA LYS A 185 16.96 7.06 -5.44
C LYS A 185 17.23 8.18 -6.44
N VAL A 186 16.89 9.42 -6.10
CA VAL A 186 17.12 10.61 -6.95
C VAL A 186 18.60 10.76 -7.32
N SER A 187 19.51 10.45 -6.39
CA SER A 187 20.96 10.50 -6.63
C SER A 187 21.46 9.57 -7.72
N THR A 188 20.78 8.42 -7.93
CA THR A 188 21.18 7.43 -8.94
C THR A 188 20.76 7.85 -10.35
N LEU A 189 19.67 8.61 -10.48
CA LEU A 189 19.16 9.09 -11.78
C LEU A 189 20.00 10.25 -12.33
N GLN A 190 20.56 11.11 -11.48
CA GLN A 190 21.42 12.21 -11.92
C GLN A 190 22.80 11.75 -12.41
N SER A 191 23.31 10.60 -11.95
CA SER A 191 24.56 10.02 -12.42
C SER A 191 24.44 9.28 -13.75
N ALA A 192 23.25 8.81 -14.11
CA ALA A 192 23.00 8.12 -15.38
C ALA A 192 22.70 9.06 -16.56
N ALA A 193 22.42 10.34 -16.28
CA ALA A 193 22.13 11.38 -17.28
C ALA A 193 23.36 12.25 -17.65
N ARG A 194 24.55 11.90 -17.22
CA ARG A 194 25.85 12.47 -17.61
C ARG A 194 26.64 11.45 -18.40
#